data_d5ef8a5c384de94d3dd53321a88f99c0
#
_entry.id   d5ef8a5c384de94d3dd53321a88f99c0
#
_cell.length_a   1.000
_cell.length_b   1.000
_cell.length_c   1.000
_cell.angle_alpha   90.00
_cell.angle_beta   90.00
_cell.angle_gamma   90.00
#
_symmetry.space_group_name_H-M   'P 1'
#
loop_
_entity.id
_entity.type
_entity.pdbx_description
1 polymer ?
#
loop_
_entity_poly.entity_id
_entity_poly.type
_entity_poly.pdbx_seq_one_letter_code
_entity_poly.pdbx_strand_id
1 'polypeptide(L)'
;MADVYKTVLIGQSADRMYGLVTDVARYPEFLPWCGGVEIFEQTETILDAKINIHFKGINQYFHTRNANHRPESIDMVFVDGPFKHFSGQWHFIPLKEDACKVEFKLHWEFKSAILDKIIGPVFGHIAGTFVDCFVKRAEDLDGQ
;
A
#
# COMPACT_ATOMS: atom_id res chain seq x y z
N MET A 1 -3.60 -11.90 15.17
CA MET A 1 -2.82 -11.19 14.13
C MET A 1 -3.33 -11.55 12.75
N ALA A 2 -3.34 -10.61 11.84
CA ALA A 2 -3.83 -10.82 10.49
C ALA A 2 -2.70 -10.59 9.48
N ASP A 3 -2.74 -11.36 8.41
CA ASP A 3 -1.74 -11.32 7.36
C ASP A 3 -2.39 -11.32 5.99
N VAL A 4 -1.77 -10.58 5.06
CA VAL A 4 -2.06 -10.66 3.64
C VAL A 4 -0.75 -10.91 2.92
N TYR A 5 -0.76 -11.86 1.99
CA TYR A 5 0.34 -12.11 1.08
C TYR A 5 -0.24 -12.21 -0.33
N LYS A 6 0.20 -11.31 -1.20
CA LYS A 6 -0.27 -11.28 -2.59
C LYS A 6 0.92 -11.30 -3.53
N THR A 7 0.80 -12.05 -4.61
CA THR A 7 1.75 -12.01 -5.71
C THR A 7 0.99 -11.86 -7.03
N VAL A 8 1.58 -11.16 -7.97
CA VAL A 8 1.02 -11.01 -9.30
C VAL A 8 2.13 -10.89 -10.33
N LEU A 9 1.92 -11.53 -11.49
CA LEU A 9 2.78 -11.34 -12.65
C LEU A 9 2.10 -10.32 -13.54
N ILE A 10 2.84 -9.28 -13.93
CA ILE A 10 2.25 -8.18 -14.69
C ILE A 10 3.16 -7.75 -15.84
N GLY A 11 2.53 -7.40 -16.95
CA GLY A 11 3.23 -6.87 -18.15
C GLY A 11 3.59 -5.40 -18.01
N GLN A 12 4.26 -5.06 -16.92
CA GLN A 12 4.78 -3.73 -16.60
C GLN A 12 6.17 -3.90 -16.00
N SER A 13 7.06 -2.93 -16.24
CA SER A 13 8.39 -3.00 -15.65
C SER A 13 8.33 -2.86 -14.12
N ALA A 14 9.34 -3.38 -13.44
CA ALA A 14 9.49 -3.21 -12.00
C ALA A 14 9.57 -1.73 -11.63
N ASP A 15 10.29 -0.94 -12.40
CA ASP A 15 10.41 0.50 -12.16
C ASP A 15 9.06 1.21 -12.27
N ARG A 16 8.24 0.84 -13.25
CA ARG A 16 6.91 1.40 -13.43
C ARG A 16 6.00 1.12 -12.25
N MET A 17 5.95 -0.14 -11.81
CA MET A 17 5.12 -0.53 -10.67
C MET A 17 5.60 0.11 -9.37
N TYR A 18 6.91 0.14 -9.18
CA TYR A 18 7.51 0.85 -8.04
C TYR A 18 7.09 2.32 -8.02
N GLY A 19 7.16 2.98 -9.17
CA GLY A 19 6.77 4.38 -9.31
C GLY A 19 5.31 4.63 -8.93
N LEU A 20 4.40 3.74 -9.33
CA LEU A 20 2.98 3.85 -8.98
C LEU A 20 2.75 3.70 -7.47
N VAL A 21 3.43 2.76 -6.84
CA VAL A 21 3.27 2.49 -5.40
C VAL A 21 3.87 3.62 -4.55
N THR A 22 4.94 4.26 -5.01
CA THR A 22 5.56 5.36 -4.28
C THR A 22 4.91 6.72 -4.53
N ASP A 23 4.07 6.84 -5.55
CA ASP A 23 3.38 8.09 -5.87
C ASP A 23 2.12 8.24 -5.00
N VAL A 24 2.33 8.36 -3.70
CA VAL A 24 1.27 8.35 -2.70
C VAL A 24 0.31 9.53 -2.85
N ALA A 25 0.76 10.65 -3.40
CA ALA A 25 -0.08 11.83 -3.60
C ALA A 25 -1.26 11.54 -4.54
N ARG A 26 -1.16 10.53 -5.39
CA ARG A 26 -2.20 10.15 -6.33
C ARG A 26 -3.12 9.04 -5.83
N TYR A 27 -2.89 8.51 -4.65
CA TYR A 27 -3.72 7.43 -4.09
C TYR A 27 -5.21 7.76 -4.08
N PRO A 28 -5.65 8.98 -3.73
CA PRO A 28 -7.09 9.29 -3.75
C PRO A 28 -7.73 9.16 -5.14
N GLU A 29 -6.94 9.21 -6.20
CA GLU A 29 -7.46 9.14 -7.59
C GLU A 29 -7.96 7.75 -7.96
N PHE A 30 -7.44 6.70 -7.33
CA PHE A 30 -7.78 5.33 -7.74
C PHE A 30 -8.01 4.33 -6.59
N LEU A 31 -7.75 4.72 -5.34
CA LEU A 31 -8.06 3.89 -4.19
C LEU A 31 -9.38 4.37 -3.58
N PRO A 32 -10.47 3.61 -3.73
CA PRO A 32 -11.80 4.09 -3.35
C PRO A 32 -11.97 4.36 -1.87
N TRP A 33 -11.11 3.78 -1.04
CA TRP A 33 -11.13 3.94 0.41
C TRP A 33 -10.23 5.08 0.90
N CYS A 34 -9.41 5.65 0.02
CA CYS A 34 -8.46 6.69 0.41
C CYS A 34 -9.13 8.06 0.40
N GLY A 35 -9.27 8.65 1.58
CA GLY A 35 -9.87 9.97 1.76
C GLY A 35 -8.89 11.12 1.65
N GLY A 36 -7.60 10.82 1.55
CA GLY A 36 -6.56 11.83 1.43
C GLY A 36 -5.24 11.34 2.01
N VAL A 37 -4.18 12.07 1.74
CA VAL A 37 -2.85 11.75 2.23
C VAL A 37 -2.16 13.03 2.72
N GLU A 38 -1.24 12.86 3.70
CA GLU A 38 -0.35 13.94 4.14
C GLU A 38 1.07 13.41 4.02
N ILE A 39 1.91 14.11 3.29
CA ILE A 39 3.31 13.73 3.09
C ILE A 39 4.17 14.62 3.97
N PHE A 40 4.91 14.01 4.91
CA PHE A 40 5.79 14.73 5.82
C PHE A 40 7.23 14.77 5.31
N GLU A 41 7.65 13.72 4.62
CA GLU A 41 8.97 13.66 4.00
C GLU A 41 8.90 12.74 2.79
N GLN A 42 9.47 13.16 1.68
CA GLN A 42 9.56 12.31 0.50
C GLN A 42 10.89 12.57 -0.21
N THR A 43 11.73 11.54 -0.20
CA THR A 43 13.02 11.53 -0.90
C THR A 43 13.06 10.24 -1.73
N GLU A 44 14.16 9.98 -2.42
CA GLU A 44 14.30 8.73 -3.17
C GLU A 44 14.35 7.49 -2.27
N THR A 45 14.77 7.67 -1.02
CA THR A 45 14.93 6.55 -0.08
C THR A 45 13.93 6.53 1.05
N ILE A 46 13.16 7.59 1.24
CA ILE A 46 12.21 7.70 2.36
C ILE A 46 10.89 8.27 1.89
N LEU A 47 9.81 7.65 2.34
CA LEU A 47 8.47 8.19 2.21
C LEU A 47 7.81 8.14 3.58
N ASP A 48 7.62 9.30 4.20
CA ASP A 48 6.95 9.44 5.49
C ASP A 48 5.61 10.09 5.22
N ALA A 49 4.54 9.33 5.37
CA ALA A 49 3.21 9.79 4.99
C ALA A 49 2.12 9.19 5.86
N LYS A 50 1.04 9.95 5.99
CA LYS A 50 -0.18 9.54 6.66
C LYS A 50 -1.26 9.35 5.60
N ILE A 51 -1.91 8.20 5.62
CA ILE A 51 -2.96 7.86 4.67
C ILE A 51 -4.28 7.77 5.42
N ASN A 52 -5.27 8.54 4.97
CA ASN A 52 -6.59 8.55 5.58
C ASN A 52 -7.49 7.53 4.93
N ILE A 53 -8.13 6.71 5.76
CA ILE A 53 -9.13 5.73 5.34
C ILE A 53 -10.50 6.33 5.57
N HIS A 54 -11.28 6.43 4.50
CA HIS A 54 -12.66 6.92 4.57
C HIS A 54 -13.50 5.96 3.72
N PHE A 55 -14.16 5.00 4.36
CA PHE A 55 -14.87 3.95 3.65
C PHE A 55 -15.92 3.31 4.55
N LYS A 56 -17.16 3.22 4.04
CA LYS A 56 -18.29 2.56 4.75
C LYS A 56 -18.46 3.04 6.19
N GLY A 57 -18.39 4.36 6.40
CA GLY A 57 -18.56 4.96 7.72
C GLY A 57 -17.33 4.92 8.60
N ILE A 58 -16.24 4.32 8.15
CA ILE A 58 -14.99 4.26 8.89
C ILE A 58 -14.13 5.46 8.51
N ASN A 59 -13.68 6.20 9.52
CA ASN A 59 -12.71 7.28 9.40
C ASN A 59 -11.52 6.93 10.27
N GLN A 60 -10.44 6.52 9.64
CA GLN A 60 -9.20 6.15 10.33
C GLN A 60 -8.01 6.63 9.52
N TYR A 61 -6.83 6.51 10.10
CA TYR A 61 -5.59 6.81 9.39
C TYR A 61 -4.52 5.84 9.82
N PHE A 62 -3.51 5.70 8.98
CA PHE A 62 -2.27 5.06 9.38
C PHE A 62 -1.10 5.86 8.81
N HIS A 63 -0.08 5.99 9.63
CA HIS A 63 1.12 6.73 9.33
C HIS A 63 2.29 5.77 9.31
N THR A 64 3.01 5.73 8.20
CA THR A 64 4.19 4.89 8.06
C THR A 64 5.38 5.72 7.58
N ARG A 65 6.56 5.26 7.93
CA ARG A 65 7.81 5.78 7.40
C ARG A 65 8.46 4.66 6.61
N ASN A 66 8.42 4.78 5.30
CA ASN A 66 8.85 3.71 4.40
C ASN A 66 10.30 3.90 4.00
N ALA A 67 11.06 2.79 4.03
CA ALA A 67 12.40 2.74 3.46
C ALA A 67 12.28 2.22 2.04
N ASN A 68 12.65 3.06 1.08
CA ASN A 68 12.50 2.77 -0.34
C ASN A 68 13.84 2.37 -0.96
N HIS A 69 13.84 1.26 -1.69
CA HIS A 69 15.03 0.72 -2.37
C HIS A 69 14.69 0.55 -3.86
N ARG A 70 14.74 1.65 -4.60
CA ARG A 70 14.30 1.70 -6.00
C ARG A 70 15.14 0.82 -6.91
N PRO A 71 14.56 0.06 -7.80
CA PRO A 71 13.13 -0.24 -7.98
C PRO A 71 12.70 -1.55 -7.33
N GLU A 72 13.47 -2.09 -6.39
CA GLU A 72 13.36 -3.46 -5.90
C GLU A 72 12.35 -3.66 -4.80
N SER A 73 12.33 -2.78 -3.79
CA SER A 73 11.53 -3.03 -2.60
C SER A 73 11.17 -1.78 -1.84
N ILE A 74 10.14 -1.90 -1.00
CA ILE A 74 9.70 -0.88 -0.06
C ILE A 74 9.42 -1.58 1.25
N ASP A 75 10.06 -1.11 2.34
CA ASP A 75 9.79 -1.58 3.69
C ASP A 75 8.93 -0.55 4.40
N MET A 76 7.74 -0.97 4.86
CA MET A 76 6.80 -0.09 5.56
C MET A 76 6.99 -0.25 7.06
N VAL A 77 7.35 0.85 7.72
CA VAL A 77 7.54 0.89 9.18
C VAL A 77 6.43 1.72 9.80
N PHE A 78 5.73 1.15 10.77
CA PHE A 78 4.60 1.79 11.43
C PHE A 78 5.06 2.94 12.34
N VAL A 79 4.37 4.09 12.24
CA VAL A 79 4.60 5.25 13.10
C VAL A 79 3.40 5.47 14.01
N ASP A 80 2.17 5.55 13.45
CA ASP A 80 0.99 5.84 14.24
C ASP A 80 -0.28 5.35 13.54
N GLY A 81 -1.31 5.02 14.33
CA GLY A 81 -2.58 4.54 13.84
C GLY A 81 -3.25 3.62 14.84
N PRO A 82 -4.32 2.90 14.43
CA PRO A 82 -5.09 2.06 15.35
C PRO A 82 -4.47 0.69 15.61
N PHE A 83 -3.21 0.51 15.28
CA PHE A 83 -2.53 -0.79 15.35
C PHE A 83 -1.59 -0.86 16.54
N LYS A 84 -1.52 -2.06 17.13
CA LYS A 84 -0.48 -2.44 18.09
C LYS A 84 0.78 -2.86 17.32
N HIS A 85 0.59 -3.60 16.21
CA HIS A 85 1.65 -4.01 15.30
C HIS A 85 1.21 -3.77 13.87
N PHE A 86 2.12 -3.33 13.03
CA PHE A 86 1.88 -3.14 11.61
C PHE A 86 3.23 -3.18 10.90
N SER A 87 3.36 -4.05 9.92
CA SER A 87 4.54 -4.08 9.06
C SER A 87 4.13 -4.49 7.66
N GLY A 88 4.79 -3.94 6.68
CA GLY A 88 4.50 -4.24 5.29
C GLY A 88 5.75 -4.22 4.45
N GLN A 89 5.70 -4.93 3.33
CA GLN A 89 6.82 -5.01 2.41
C GLN A 89 6.33 -5.24 0.98
N TRP A 90 6.90 -4.48 0.07
CA TRP A 90 6.72 -4.66 -1.36
C TRP A 90 8.02 -5.15 -1.97
N HIS A 91 7.93 -6.11 -2.89
CA HIS A 91 9.03 -6.51 -3.75
C HIS A 91 8.60 -6.45 -5.19
N PHE A 92 9.45 -5.90 -6.05
CA PHE A 92 9.23 -5.79 -7.48
C PHE A 92 10.36 -6.54 -8.17
N ILE A 93 10.09 -7.75 -8.64
CA ILE A 93 11.10 -8.66 -9.18
C ILE A 93 11.04 -8.60 -10.70
N PRO A 94 12.06 -8.04 -11.36
CA PRO A 94 12.04 -7.96 -12.82
C PRO A 94 12.14 -9.37 -13.43
N LEU A 95 11.25 -9.65 -14.38
CA LEU A 95 11.26 -10.89 -15.13
C LEU A 95 11.85 -10.66 -16.51
N LYS A 96 11.56 -9.51 -17.08
CA LYS A 96 12.15 -8.98 -18.31
C LYS A 96 11.91 -7.47 -18.32
N GLU A 97 12.32 -6.81 -19.38
CA GLU A 97 12.32 -5.36 -19.48
C GLU A 97 10.94 -4.72 -19.20
N ASP A 98 9.88 -5.36 -19.67
CA ASP A 98 8.51 -4.87 -19.58
C ASP A 98 7.60 -5.79 -18.78
N ALA A 99 8.15 -6.59 -17.87
CA ALA A 99 7.36 -7.48 -17.02
C ALA A 99 8.04 -7.69 -15.68
N CYS A 100 7.22 -7.80 -14.63
CA CYS A 100 7.73 -8.07 -13.29
C CYS A 100 6.76 -8.91 -12.49
N LYS A 101 7.27 -9.46 -11.39
CA LYS A 101 6.47 -10.09 -10.35
C LYS A 101 6.39 -9.12 -9.19
N VAL A 102 5.18 -8.77 -8.77
CA VAL A 102 4.95 -7.93 -7.59
C VAL A 102 4.58 -8.82 -6.42
N GLU A 103 5.28 -8.66 -5.31
CA GLU A 103 4.97 -9.34 -4.06
C GLU A 103 4.64 -8.30 -3.00
N PHE A 104 3.55 -8.53 -2.26
CA PHE A 104 3.13 -7.65 -1.18
C PHE A 104 2.81 -8.48 0.05
N LYS A 105 3.42 -8.12 1.17
CA LYS A 105 3.18 -8.74 2.48
C LYS A 105 2.73 -7.65 3.44
N LEU A 106 1.66 -7.91 4.16
CA LEU A 106 1.19 -7.01 5.20
C LEU A 106 0.79 -7.82 6.42
N HIS A 107 1.20 -7.36 7.58
CA HIS A 107 0.96 -8.02 8.85
C HIS A 107 0.51 -6.96 9.84
N TRP A 108 -0.62 -7.20 10.54
CA TRP A 108 -1.15 -6.21 11.46
C TRP A 108 -1.90 -6.83 12.63
N GLU A 109 -1.98 -6.04 13.71
CA GLU A 109 -2.78 -6.33 14.88
C GLU A 109 -3.31 -5.00 15.40
N PHE A 110 -4.61 -4.93 15.67
CA PHE A 110 -5.22 -3.72 16.20
C PHE A 110 -4.89 -3.56 17.69
N LYS A 111 -4.99 -2.32 18.20
CA LYS A 111 -4.71 -1.99 19.59
C LYS A 111 -5.68 -2.67 20.56
N SER A 112 -6.89 -3.00 20.13
CA SER A 112 -7.91 -3.61 20.98
C SER A 112 -8.83 -4.51 20.18
N ALA A 113 -9.53 -5.42 20.89
CA ALA A 113 -10.50 -6.30 20.26
C ALA A 113 -11.69 -5.51 19.70
N ILE A 114 -12.06 -4.38 20.31
CA ILE A 114 -13.14 -3.54 19.81
C ILE A 114 -12.76 -2.92 18.47
N LEU A 115 -11.54 -2.39 18.34
CA LEU A 115 -11.05 -1.84 17.08
C LEU A 115 -11.00 -2.90 15.99
N ASP A 116 -10.53 -4.11 16.31
CA ASP A 116 -10.52 -5.23 15.37
C ASP A 116 -11.92 -5.55 14.89
N LYS A 117 -12.89 -5.57 15.79
CA LYS A 117 -14.28 -5.89 15.44
C LYS A 117 -14.91 -4.83 14.53
N ILE A 118 -14.61 -3.55 14.76
CA ILE A 118 -15.21 -2.43 14.03
C ILE A 118 -14.48 -2.18 12.71
N ILE A 119 -13.16 -2.10 12.75
CA ILE A 119 -12.33 -1.70 11.60
C ILE A 119 -11.81 -2.91 10.82
N GLY A 120 -11.66 -4.05 11.49
CA GLY A 120 -11.05 -5.24 10.91
C GLY A 120 -11.63 -5.67 9.58
N PRO A 121 -12.96 -5.80 9.43
CA PRO A 121 -13.53 -6.22 8.14
C PRO A 121 -13.24 -5.25 7.01
N VAL A 122 -13.29 -3.94 7.27
CA VAL A 122 -12.97 -2.91 6.28
C VAL A 122 -11.49 -2.95 5.94
N PHE A 123 -10.63 -3.01 6.96
CA PHE A 123 -9.19 -3.03 6.73
C PHE A 123 -8.74 -4.30 6.01
N GLY A 124 -9.34 -5.43 6.35
CA GLY A 124 -9.06 -6.70 5.65
C GLY A 124 -9.41 -6.63 4.17
N HIS A 125 -10.54 -5.98 3.83
CA HIS A 125 -10.92 -5.75 2.44
C HIS A 125 -9.90 -4.84 1.73
N ILE A 126 -9.48 -3.75 2.39
CA ILE A 126 -8.48 -2.83 1.86
C ILE A 126 -7.18 -3.58 1.56
N ALA A 127 -6.66 -4.30 2.56
CA ALA A 127 -5.41 -5.04 2.41
C ALA A 127 -5.50 -6.12 1.34
N GLY A 128 -6.63 -6.81 1.26
CA GLY A 128 -6.84 -7.89 0.30
C GLY A 128 -6.97 -7.43 -1.14
N THR A 129 -7.38 -6.18 -1.38
CA THR A 129 -7.58 -5.63 -2.73
C THR A 129 -6.52 -4.62 -3.15
N PHE A 130 -5.57 -4.34 -2.26
CA PHE A 130 -4.60 -3.26 -2.45
C PHE A 130 -3.77 -3.43 -3.73
N VAL A 131 -3.17 -4.61 -3.90
CA VAL A 131 -2.35 -4.91 -5.09
C VAL A 131 -3.18 -4.80 -6.37
N ASP A 132 -4.41 -5.32 -6.34
CA ASP A 132 -5.30 -5.31 -7.50
C ASP A 132 -5.59 -3.88 -7.97
N CYS A 133 -5.71 -2.94 -7.05
CA CYS A 133 -5.92 -1.53 -7.38
C CYS A 133 -4.73 -0.95 -8.15
N PHE A 134 -3.51 -1.29 -7.78
CA PHE A 134 -2.32 -0.83 -8.49
C PHE A 134 -2.19 -1.47 -9.87
N VAL A 135 -2.53 -2.74 -9.99
CA VAL A 135 -2.53 -3.44 -11.27
C VAL A 135 -3.53 -2.77 -12.23
N LYS A 136 -4.74 -2.52 -11.75
CA LYS A 136 -5.76 -1.85 -12.55
C LYS A 136 -5.33 -0.43 -12.93
N ARG A 137 -4.71 0.30 -12.01
CA ARG A 137 -4.21 1.66 -12.29
C ARG A 137 -3.17 1.65 -13.40
N ALA A 138 -2.24 0.68 -13.37
CA ALA A 138 -1.22 0.55 -14.41
C ALA A 138 -1.87 0.29 -15.78
N GLU A 139 -2.86 -0.59 -15.83
CA GLU A 139 -3.57 -0.91 -17.07
C GLU A 139 -4.36 0.30 -17.60
N ASP A 140 -5.05 1.03 -16.72
CA ASP A 140 -5.83 2.21 -17.10
C ASP A 140 -4.92 3.31 -17.66
N LEU A 141 -3.74 3.51 -17.10
CA LEU A 141 -2.78 4.50 -17.59
C LEU A 141 -2.21 4.12 -18.94
N ASP A 142 -1.99 2.84 -19.20
CA ASP A 142 -1.50 2.34 -20.48
C ASP A 142 -2.54 2.50 -21.59
N GLY A 143 -3.83 2.49 -21.25
CA GLY A 143 -4.91 2.67 -22.21
C GLY A 143 -5.11 4.11 -22.66
N GLN A 144 -4.33 5.04 -22.14
CA GLN A 144 -4.39 6.46 -22.50
C GLN A 144 -3.35 6.86 -23.58
#